data_ef9b88abef1928f40dec189c2efac1c0
#
_entry.id   ef9b88abef1928f40dec189c2efac1c0
#
_cell.length_a   1.000
_cell.length_b   1.000
_cell.length_c   1.000
_cell.angle_alpha   90.00
_cell.angle_beta   90.00
_cell.angle_gamma   90.00
#
_symmetry.space_group_name_H-M   'P 1'
#
loop_
_entity.id
_entity.type
_entity.pdbx_description
1 polymer ?
#
loop_
_entity_poly.entity_id
_entity_poly.type
_entity_poly.pdbx_seq_one_letter_code
_entity_poly.pdbx_strand_id
1 'polypeptide(L)'
;MLINQAANRWLGREARPFDRAEDKALECGSRETMERPVRVKAWVEENRGSFLPPVCNKLLHQKQLKIMFVGGPNTRKDYHIEEGEEVFYQLEGDMLLRVLERGKHRDVVIRQGEIFLLPAGVPHSPQRFANTVGLVIERRRLKTELDGLRYYVGDTTDVLFEKWFYCEDLGTQLAPIIQEFFSSEQYRTGKPNPDQLLKEPPFPLSTRSVMEPMCLEAWLDGHRKELQAGTPLSLFGDTYESQVMVHGQGSSEGLRRDVDVWLWQLEGSSVVTMEGQRLSLTLDDSLLVPAGTLYGWERGQGSVALSVTQDPACKKSLG
;
A
#
# COMPACT_ATOMS: atom_id res chain seq x y z
N MET A 1 -16.36 -7.13 21.76
CA MET A 1 -17.00 -6.11 22.61
C MET A 1 -16.27 -4.76 22.62
N LEU A 2 -15.04 -4.65 22.16
CA LEU A 2 -14.25 -3.41 22.08
C LEU A 2 -14.48 -2.59 20.79
N ILE A 3 -15.07 -3.15 19.75
CA ILE A 3 -15.32 -2.49 18.46
C ILE A 3 -16.50 -1.50 18.51
N ASN A 4 -17.43 -1.67 19.45
CA ASN A 4 -18.59 -0.78 19.62
C ASN A 4 -18.27 0.58 20.30
N GLN A 5 -17.11 0.73 20.94
CA GLN A 5 -16.75 2.00 21.59
C GLN A 5 -16.04 2.99 20.66
N ALA A 6 -15.42 2.52 19.59
CA ALA A 6 -14.75 3.41 18.64
C ALA A 6 -15.74 4.08 17.66
N ALA A 7 -16.81 3.37 17.26
CA ALA A 7 -17.82 3.91 16.35
C ALA A 7 -18.65 5.05 16.99
N ASN A 8 -18.90 4.99 18.29
CA ASN A 8 -19.74 5.98 18.99
C ASN A 8 -19.02 7.31 19.34
N ARG A 9 -17.72 7.41 19.19
CA ARG A 9 -16.96 8.66 19.44
C ARG A 9 -16.92 9.62 18.25
N TRP A 10 -17.35 9.20 17.08
CA TRP A 10 -17.35 10.04 15.86
C TRP A 10 -18.61 10.91 15.70
N LEU A 11 -19.66 10.70 16.49
CA LEU A 11 -20.95 11.40 16.36
C LEU A 11 -21.07 12.71 17.16
N GLY A 12 -20.00 13.22 17.77
CA GLY A 12 -20.03 14.34 18.71
C GLY A 12 -19.36 15.63 18.29
N ARG A 13 -19.27 15.97 16.99
CA ARG A 13 -18.92 17.34 16.57
C ARG A 13 -19.90 17.86 15.55
N GLU A 14 -20.78 18.76 16.00
CA GLU A 14 -21.67 19.57 15.18
C GLU A 14 -20.88 20.37 14.14
N ALA A 15 -21.24 20.20 12.88
CA ALA A 15 -20.74 21.01 11.77
C ALA A 15 -21.25 22.44 11.91
N ARG A 16 -20.36 23.42 11.99
CA ARG A 16 -20.71 24.84 11.84
C ARG A 16 -20.95 25.12 10.34
N PRO A 17 -21.90 26.00 10.01
CA PRO A 17 -22.20 26.32 8.62
C PRO A 17 -21.03 27.10 7.98
N PHE A 18 -20.70 26.72 6.76
CA PHE A 18 -19.74 27.43 5.90
C PHE A 18 -20.36 28.74 5.42
N ASP A 19 -19.74 29.86 5.80
CA ASP A 19 -19.97 31.15 5.18
C ASP A 19 -19.37 31.16 3.76
N ARG A 20 -20.21 31.53 2.79
CA ARG A 20 -19.79 31.82 1.42
C ARG A 20 -19.00 33.13 1.42
N ALA A 21 -17.72 33.06 1.10
CA ALA A 21 -16.92 34.19 0.67
C ALA A 21 -16.26 33.88 -0.68
N GLU A 22 -16.77 34.54 -1.65
CA GLU A 22 -16.26 34.94 -2.96
C GLU A 22 -14.97 34.31 -3.52
N ASP A 23 -15.16 33.62 -4.65
CA ASP A 23 -14.17 33.31 -5.68
C ASP A 23 -13.38 34.56 -6.07
N LYS A 24 -12.12 34.62 -5.71
CA LYS A 24 -11.08 35.30 -6.48
C LYS A 24 -10.01 34.30 -6.83
N ALA A 25 -10.06 33.84 -8.08
CA ALA A 25 -9.00 33.14 -8.73
C ALA A 25 -7.71 33.94 -8.64
N LEU A 26 -6.81 33.53 -7.76
CA LEU A 26 -5.39 33.82 -7.86
C LEU A 26 -4.75 32.53 -8.33
N GLU A 27 -4.45 32.48 -9.63
CA GLU A 27 -3.43 31.55 -10.17
C GLU A 27 -2.10 31.92 -9.51
N CYS A 28 -1.90 31.40 -8.32
CA CYS A 28 -0.57 31.28 -7.74
C CYS A 28 -0.07 29.89 -8.16
N GLY A 29 0.79 29.87 -9.18
CA GLY A 29 1.53 28.67 -9.56
C GLY A 29 2.13 28.05 -8.29
N SER A 30 1.53 26.96 -7.81
CA SER A 30 2.10 26.15 -6.75
C SER A 30 3.45 25.67 -7.27
N ARG A 31 4.53 26.25 -6.79
CA ARG A 31 5.84 25.61 -6.86
C ARG A 31 5.64 24.27 -6.17
N GLU A 32 5.57 23.19 -6.96
CA GLU A 32 5.62 21.86 -6.40
C GLU A 32 6.85 21.81 -5.48
N THR A 33 6.62 21.55 -4.22
CA THR A 33 7.71 21.43 -3.25
C THR A 33 8.56 20.25 -3.70
N MET A 34 9.82 20.52 -3.99
CA MET A 34 10.77 19.51 -4.42
C MET A 34 10.85 18.38 -3.41
N GLU A 35 10.78 17.14 -3.90
CA GLU A 35 10.92 15.96 -3.06
C GLU A 35 12.31 15.93 -2.40
N ARG A 36 12.34 15.53 -1.14
CA ARG A 36 13.56 15.45 -0.34
C ARG A 36 13.68 14.04 0.25
N PRO A 37 14.93 13.60 0.51
CA PRO A 37 15.14 12.36 1.23
C PRO A 37 14.45 12.38 2.60
N VAL A 38 13.81 11.26 2.94
CA VAL A 38 13.17 11.04 4.24
C VAL A 38 13.72 9.76 4.84
N ARG A 39 14.28 9.85 6.06
CA ARG A 39 14.70 8.67 6.81
C ARG A 39 13.50 7.97 7.38
N VAL A 40 13.24 6.75 6.90
CA VAL A 40 11.99 6.01 7.15
C VAL A 40 11.76 5.76 8.65
N LYS A 41 12.76 5.21 9.36
CA LYS A 41 12.61 4.92 10.80
C LYS A 41 12.41 6.19 11.63
N ALA A 42 13.13 7.26 11.32
CA ALA A 42 12.96 8.53 12.02
C ALA A 42 11.54 9.10 11.79
N TRP A 43 11.07 9.06 10.54
CA TRP A 43 9.72 9.51 10.21
C TRP A 43 8.64 8.65 10.91
N VAL A 44 8.83 7.33 10.99
CA VAL A 44 7.94 6.42 11.74
C VAL A 44 7.91 6.80 13.22
N GLU A 45 9.07 7.04 13.86
CA GLU A 45 9.15 7.48 15.26
C GLU A 45 8.42 8.80 15.51
N GLU A 46 8.64 9.80 14.66
CA GLU A 46 7.98 11.10 14.75
C GLU A 46 6.45 11.02 14.60
N ASN A 47 5.96 9.97 13.94
CA ASN A 47 4.54 9.79 13.63
C ASN A 47 3.89 8.62 14.40
N ARG A 48 4.52 8.09 15.43
CA ARG A 48 4.02 6.93 16.22
C ARG A 48 2.56 7.05 16.65
N GLY A 49 2.12 8.24 17.03
CA GLY A 49 0.74 8.47 17.43
C GLY A 49 -0.30 8.21 16.33
N SER A 50 0.10 8.30 15.07
CA SER A 50 -0.77 8.00 13.92
C SER A 50 -0.98 6.51 13.69
N PHE A 51 -0.14 5.65 14.25
CA PHE A 51 -0.22 4.19 14.10
C PHE A 51 -1.06 3.53 15.19
N LEU A 52 -1.64 4.32 16.08
CA LEU A 52 -2.55 3.88 17.13
C LEU A 52 -4.01 4.09 16.71
N PRO A 53 -4.96 3.29 17.26
CA PRO A 53 -6.37 3.52 17.04
C PRO A 53 -6.80 4.96 17.43
N PRO A 54 -7.76 5.56 16.75
CA PRO A 54 -8.62 4.95 15.71
C PRO A 54 -8.07 5.00 14.29
N VAL A 55 -7.00 5.75 14.01
CA VAL A 55 -6.50 5.99 12.65
C VAL A 55 -5.68 4.81 12.14
N CYS A 56 -4.69 4.38 12.92
CA CYS A 56 -3.79 3.26 12.65
C CYS A 56 -2.93 3.36 11.37
N ASN A 57 -2.87 4.50 10.69
CA ASN A 57 -2.05 4.66 9.51
C ASN A 57 -1.65 6.10 9.23
N LYS A 58 -0.60 6.27 8.42
CA LYS A 58 -0.19 7.55 7.86
C LYS A 58 0.54 7.35 6.54
N LEU A 59 0.23 8.21 5.56
CA LEU A 59 0.89 8.26 4.26
C LEU A 59 2.20 9.06 4.36
N LEU A 60 3.30 8.46 3.91
CA LEU A 60 4.56 9.16 3.68
C LEU A 60 4.51 9.90 2.34
N HIS A 61 3.98 9.26 1.31
CA HIS A 61 3.74 9.84 -0.01
C HIS A 61 2.33 9.49 -0.51
N GLN A 62 1.68 10.46 -1.15
CA GLN A 62 0.32 10.35 -1.69
C GLN A 62 0.28 10.95 -3.11
N LYS A 63 1.08 10.39 -4.01
CA LYS A 63 1.08 10.74 -5.43
C LYS A 63 0.56 9.57 -6.27
N GLN A 64 1.17 9.25 -7.40
CA GLN A 64 0.80 8.07 -8.18
C GLN A 64 1.10 6.80 -7.37
N LEU A 65 2.26 6.75 -6.69
CA LEU A 65 2.49 5.80 -5.61
C LEU A 65 2.00 6.36 -4.27
N LYS A 66 1.32 5.51 -3.51
CA LYS A 66 0.97 5.74 -2.11
C LYS A 66 1.90 4.89 -1.25
N ILE A 67 2.72 5.53 -0.46
CA ILE A 67 3.63 4.89 0.49
C ILE A 67 3.05 5.11 1.88
N MET A 68 2.49 4.07 2.46
CA MET A 68 1.71 4.14 3.69
C MET A 68 2.32 3.26 4.79
N PHE A 69 2.38 3.79 6.01
CA PHE A 69 2.71 2.99 7.20
C PHE A 69 1.45 2.75 8.01
N VAL A 70 1.30 1.51 8.49
CA VAL A 70 0.10 1.03 9.17
C VAL A 70 0.48 0.34 10.46
N GLY A 71 -0.16 0.75 11.54
CA GLY A 71 -0.02 0.14 12.86
C GLY A 71 -1.27 -0.59 13.32
N GLY A 72 -1.38 -0.80 14.62
CA GLY A 72 -2.50 -1.48 15.26
C GLY A 72 -2.64 -1.15 16.74
N PRO A 73 -3.58 -1.81 17.45
CA PRO A 73 -4.37 -2.95 16.97
C PRO A 73 -5.52 -2.56 16.05
N ASN A 74 -5.69 -3.29 14.97
CA ASN A 74 -6.83 -3.19 14.07
C ASN A 74 -7.16 -4.57 13.49
N THR A 75 -8.18 -5.21 14.02
CA THR A 75 -8.67 -6.50 13.54
C THR A 75 -9.98 -6.30 12.79
N ARG A 76 -10.07 -6.85 11.59
CA ARG A 76 -11.16 -6.62 10.65
C ARG A 76 -11.86 -7.93 10.29
N LYS A 77 -13.13 -7.84 9.88
CA LYS A 77 -13.90 -8.94 9.30
C LYS A 77 -14.23 -8.72 7.82
N ASP A 78 -14.10 -7.49 7.36
CA ASP A 78 -14.26 -7.14 5.96
C ASP A 78 -13.05 -7.58 5.14
N TYR A 79 -13.33 -7.91 3.89
CA TYR A 79 -12.33 -8.20 2.87
C TYR A 79 -12.35 -7.09 1.83
N HIS A 80 -11.19 -6.48 1.61
CA HIS A 80 -10.97 -5.51 0.56
C HIS A 80 -10.56 -6.22 -0.73
N ILE A 81 -10.96 -5.69 -1.87
CA ILE A 81 -10.63 -6.19 -3.20
C ILE A 81 -10.30 -4.99 -4.06
N GLU A 82 -9.18 -5.03 -4.77
CA GLU A 82 -8.79 -3.98 -5.69
C GLU A 82 -8.18 -4.53 -6.98
N GLU A 83 -8.17 -3.72 -8.03
CA GLU A 83 -7.58 -4.06 -9.32
C GLU A 83 -6.08 -3.77 -9.41
N GLY A 84 -5.49 -3.14 -8.40
CA GLY A 84 -4.06 -2.96 -8.22
C GLY A 84 -3.44 -4.07 -7.38
N GLU A 85 -2.13 -4.05 -7.32
CA GLU A 85 -1.33 -4.92 -6.45
C GLU A 85 -0.90 -4.15 -5.20
N GLU A 86 -0.64 -4.87 -4.11
CA GLU A 86 -0.11 -4.28 -2.88
C GLU A 86 1.22 -4.93 -2.49
N VAL A 87 2.20 -4.11 -2.14
CA VAL A 87 3.47 -4.58 -1.56
C VAL A 87 3.45 -4.32 -0.06
N PHE A 88 3.71 -5.36 0.75
CA PHE A 88 3.77 -5.30 2.21
C PHE A 88 5.21 -5.52 2.67
N TYR A 89 5.64 -4.76 3.67
CA TYR A 89 6.86 -5.03 4.41
C TYR A 89 6.64 -4.74 5.90
N GLN A 90 6.97 -5.70 6.77
CA GLN A 90 6.82 -5.51 8.21
C GLN A 90 8.09 -4.93 8.83
N LEU A 91 8.01 -3.65 9.29
CA LEU A 91 9.10 -2.99 9.99
C LEU A 91 9.24 -3.48 11.42
N GLU A 92 8.11 -3.59 12.12
CA GLU A 92 8.04 -3.91 13.53
C GLU A 92 6.88 -4.86 13.81
N GLY A 93 7.20 -5.99 14.44
CA GLY A 93 6.23 -7.03 14.77
C GLY A 93 5.63 -7.72 13.55
N ASP A 94 4.79 -8.69 13.80
CA ASP A 94 4.16 -9.52 12.79
C ASP A 94 2.74 -9.04 12.48
N MET A 95 2.24 -9.37 11.30
CA MET A 95 0.83 -9.22 10.94
C MET A 95 0.27 -10.53 10.36
N LEU A 96 -1.04 -10.63 10.36
CA LEU A 96 -1.76 -11.70 9.68
C LEU A 96 -2.58 -11.09 8.53
N LEU A 97 -2.37 -11.57 7.31
CA LEU A 97 -3.20 -11.24 6.16
C LEU A 97 -4.10 -12.42 5.83
N ARG A 98 -5.40 -12.26 6.07
CA ARG A 98 -6.38 -13.24 5.61
C ARG A 98 -6.67 -13.00 4.15
N VAL A 99 -6.59 -14.03 3.33
CA VAL A 99 -6.88 -13.94 1.89
C VAL A 99 -7.90 -14.99 1.47
N LEU A 100 -8.62 -14.71 0.40
CA LEU A 100 -9.42 -15.69 -0.31
C LEU A 100 -8.66 -16.10 -1.56
N GLU A 101 -7.89 -17.18 -1.47
CA GLU A 101 -7.09 -17.72 -2.57
C GLU A 101 -7.83 -18.85 -3.26
N ARG A 102 -8.15 -18.68 -4.53
CA ARG A 102 -8.84 -19.70 -5.34
C ARG A 102 -10.10 -20.26 -4.67
N GLY A 103 -10.91 -19.37 -4.09
CA GLY A 103 -12.15 -19.74 -3.42
C GLY A 103 -11.99 -20.42 -2.05
N LYS A 104 -10.80 -20.30 -1.42
CA LYS A 104 -10.55 -20.84 -0.07
C LYS A 104 -9.90 -19.77 0.82
N HIS A 105 -10.36 -19.69 2.05
CA HIS A 105 -9.71 -18.85 3.05
C HIS A 105 -8.32 -19.40 3.38
N ARG A 106 -7.35 -18.50 3.44
CA ARG A 106 -5.98 -18.78 3.83
C ARG A 106 -5.45 -17.64 4.70
N ASP A 107 -4.73 -17.99 5.73
CA ASP A 107 -4.01 -17.07 6.59
C ASP A 107 -2.54 -16.99 6.16
N VAL A 108 -2.07 -15.79 5.84
CA VAL A 108 -0.68 -15.49 5.49
C VAL A 108 -0.07 -14.69 6.62
N VAL A 109 0.88 -15.25 7.34
CA VAL A 109 1.63 -14.53 8.38
C VAL A 109 2.81 -13.83 7.73
N ILE A 110 2.86 -12.50 7.86
CA ILE A 110 3.99 -11.68 7.40
C ILE A 110 4.74 -11.24 8.65
N ARG A 111 5.96 -11.77 8.83
CA ARG A 111 6.77 -11.51 10.02
C ARG A 111 7.58 -10.23 9.88
N GLN A 112 8.06 -9.71 10.99
CA GLN A 112 9.01 -8.61 10.98
C GLN A 112 10.21 -8.92 10.08
N GLY A 113 10.56 -7.98 9.18
CA GLY A 113 11.61 -8.13 8.17
C GLY A 113 11.19 -8.89 6.91
N GLU A 114 9.94 -9.36 6.83
CA GLU A 114 9.43 -10.02 5.63
C GLU A 114 8.75 -9.03 4.68
N ILE A 115 8.98 -9.27 3.38
CA ILE A 115 8.34 -8.57 2.26
C ILE A 115 7.42 -9.52 1.51
N PHE A 116 6.30 -9.00 1.02
CA PHE A 116 5.24 -9.78 0.40
C PHE A 116 4.54 -8.96 -0.68
N LEU A 117 4.18 -9.59 -1.78
CA LEU A 117 3.37 -8.99 -2.84
C LEU A 117 2.03 -9.70 -2.93
N LEU A 118 0.95 -8.93 -2.74
CA LEU A 118 -0.42 -9.39 -2.94
C LEU A 118 -0.84 -9.13 -4.40
N PRO A 119 -1.20 -10.17 -5.15
CA PRO A 119 -1.71 -9.99 -6.51
C PRO A 119 -3.02 -9.20 -6.54
N ALA A 120 -3.23 -8.46 -7.63
CA ALA A 120 -4.49 -7.77 -7.90
C ALA A 120 -5.69 -8.73 -7.85
N GLY A 121 -6.84 -8.25 -7.39
CA GLY A 121 -8.10 -8.99 -7.40
C GLY A 121 -8.20 -10.12 -6.36
N VAL A 122 -7.26 -10.20 -5.40
CA VAL A 122 -7.34 -11.16 -4.29
C VAL A 122 -8.09 -10.51 -3.11
N PRO A 123 -9.25 -11.03 -2.70
CA PRO A 123 -9.92 -10.55 -1.50
C PRO A 123 -9.04 -10.77 -0.27
N HIS A 124 -8.84 -9.72 0.53
CA HIS A 124 -7.92 -9.77 1.66
C HIS A 124 -8.39 -8.93 2.85
N SER A 125 -8.00 -9.34 4.03
CA SER A 125 -8.36 -8.71 5.31
C SER A 125 -7.13 -8.62 6.21
N PRO A 126 -6.46 -7.45 6.25
CA PRO A 126 -5.29 -7.25 7.11
C PRO A 126 -5.68 -7.27 8.59
N GLN A 127 -5.00 -8.10 9.38
CA GLN A 127 -5.13 -8.16 10.83
C GLN A 127 -3.85 -7.57 11.43
N ARG A 128 -3.98 -6.39 12.03
CA ARG A 128 -2.87 -5.67 12.65
C ARG A 128 -2.92 -5.83 14.16
N PHE A 129 -1.80 -6.15 14.76
CA PHE A 129 -1.66 -6.32 16.20
C PHE A 129 -1.11 -5.06 16.87
N ALA A 130 -1.21 -4.98 18.20
CA ALA A 130 -0.61 -3.89 18.96
C ALA A 130 0.92 -3.88 18.79
N ASN A 131 1.51 -2.69 18.86
CA ASN A 131 2.96 -2.49 18.77
C ASN A 131 3.58 -3.01 17.46
N THR A 132 2.86 -2.91 16.37
CA THR A 132 3.33 -3.28 15.03
C THR A 132 3.32 -2.08 14.11
N VAL A 133 4.27 -2.05 13.16
CA VAL A 133 4.31 -1.08 12.07
C VAL A 133 4.66 -1.82 10.79
N GLY A 134 3.82 -1.70 9.78
CA GLY A 134 4.04 -2.26 8.45
C GLY A 134 3.97 -1.18 7.38
N LEU A 135 4.77 -1.36 6.34
CA LEU A 135 4.73 -0.58 5.11
C LEU A 135 3.75 -1.25 4.14
N VAL A 136 2.91 -0.44 3.51
CA VAL A 136 2.05 -0.84 2.39
C VAL A 136 2.29 0.12 1.24
N ILE A 137 2.56 -0.43 0.07
CA ILE A 137 2.73 0.34 -1.17
C ILE A 137 1.64 -0.09 -2.13
N GLU A 138 0.86 0.88 -2.57
CA GLU A 138 -0.16 0.73 -3.61
C GLU A 138 -0.10 1.92 -4.58
N ARG A 139 -0.66 1.77 -5.78
CA ARG A 139 -0.79 2.88 -6.71
C ARG A 139 -2.17 3.53 -6.63
N ARG A 140 -2.26 4.75 -7.12
CA ARG A 140 -3.56 5.39 -7.38
C ARG A 140 -4.36 4.53 -8.37
N ARG A 141 -5.68 4.40 -8.12
CA ARG A 141 -6.60 3.73 -9.04
C ARG A 141 -6.72 4.50 -10.35
N LEU A 142 -6.82 3.79 -11.45
CA LEU A 142 -7.30 4.37 -12.69
C LEU A 142 -8.79 4.75 -12.52
N LYS A 143 -9.26 5.72 -13.29
CA LYS A 143 -10.67 6.17 -13.21
C LYS A 143 -11.70 5.07 -13.57
N THR A 144 -11.25 4.03 -14.25
CA THR A 144 -12.06 2.88 -14.64
C THR A 144 -12.01 1.72 -13.64
N GLU A 145 -11.13 1.78 -12.64
CA GLU A 145 -10.95 0.74 -11.65
C GLU A 145 -11.90 0.93 -10.46
N LEU A 146 -12.37 -0.19 -9.93
CA LEU A 146 -13.22 -0.21 -8.75
C LEU A 146 -12.54 -1.00 -7.62
N ASP A 147 -12.83 -0.56 -6.40
CA ASP A 147 -12.56 -1.33 -5.20
C ASP A 147 -13.84 -2.04 -4.74
N GLY A 148 -13.69 -3.18 -4.11
CA GLY A 148 -14.76 -3.91 -3.46
C GLY A 148 -14.53 -4.06 -1.97
N LEU A 149 -15.60 -4.02 -1.20
CA LEU A 149 -15.61 -4.43 0.20
C LEU A 149 -16.63 -5.56 0.37
N ARG A 150 -16.19 -6.68 0.94
CA ARG A 150 -17.03 -7.86 1.18
C ARG A 150 -17.01 -8.31 2.62
N TYR A 151 -18.14 -8.84 3.06
CA TYR A 151 -18.28 -9.68 4.24
C TYR A 151 -18.79 -11.04 3.81
N TYR A 152 -18.30 -12.10 4.43
CA TYR A 152 -18.72 -13.47 4.14
C TYR A 152 -19.60 -14.02 5.26
N VAL A 153 -20.39 -15.06 4.94
CA VAL A 153 -21.24 -15.76 5.90
C VAL A 153 -20.37 -16.68 6.76
N GLY A 154 -20.12 -16.28 8.00
CA GLY A 154 -19.25 -17.03 8.92
C GLY A 154 -17.86 -17.29 8.31
N ASP A 155 -17.45 -18.56 8.33
CA ASP A 155 -16.17 -19.01 7.75
C ASP A 155 -16.34 -19.58 6.32
N THR A 156 -17.48 -19.31 5.69
CA THR A 156 -17.76 -19.75 4.31
C THR A 156 -17.20 -18.74 3.30
N THR A 157 -17.34 -19.06 2.02
CA THR A 157 -17.03 -18.16 0.90
C THR A 157 -18.27 -17.53 0.28
N ASP A 158 -19.43 -17.76 0.90
CA ASP A 158 -20.69 -17.13 0.50
C ASP A 158 -20.70 -15.66 0.90
N VAL A 159 -20.96 -14.78 -0.05
CA VAL A 159 -20.97 -13.34 0.19
C VAL A 159 -22.21 -12.96 1.00
N LEU A 160 -21.99 -12.38 2.18
CA LEU A 160 -23.04 -11.84 3.05
C LEU A 160 -23.46 -10.44 2.63
N PHE A 161 -22.48 -9.60 2.34
CA PHE A 161 -22.65 -8.18 1.99
C PHE A 161 -21.49 -7.76 1.09
N GLU A 162 -21.76 -6.94 0.10
CA GLU A 162 -20.70 -6.34 -0.72
C GLU A 162 -21.05 -4.93 -1.16
N LYS A 163 -20.02 -4.14 -1.41
CA LYS A 163 -20.11 -2.80 -1.99
C LYS A 163 -18.97 -2.61 -2.95
N TRP A 164 -19.24 -2.04 -4.13
CA TRP A 164 -18.27 -1.70 -5.14
C TRP A 164 -18.28 -0.21 -5.37
N PHE A 165 -17.09 0.41 -5.42
CA PHE A 165 -16.96 1.87 -5.47
C PHE A 165 -15.62 2.28 -6.10
N TYR A 166 -15.59 3.48 -6.68
CA TYR A 166 -14.32 4.10 -7.05
C TYR A 166 -13.62 4.62 -5.80
N CYS A 167 -12.38 4.22 -5.58
CA CYS A 167 -11.60 4.57 -4.39
C CYS A 167 -10.55 5.64 -4.69
N GLU A 168 -10.79 6.87 -4.25
CA GLU A 168 -9.79 7.93 -4.22
C GLU A 168 -8.96 7.87 -2.93
N ASP A 169 -9.64 7.74 -1.79
CA ASP A 169 -9.05 7.67 -0.46
C ASP A 169 -9.74 6.58 0.39
N LEU A 170 -9.04 5.49 0.58
CA LEU A 170 -9.54 4.33 1.31
C LEU A 170 -9.87 4.68 2.76
N GLY A 171 -9.07 5.53 3.40
CA GLY A 171 -9.27 5.93 4.80
C GLY A 171 -10.59 6.63 5.05
N THR A 172 -11.06 7.44 4.10
CA THR A 172 -12.34 8.17 4.21
C THR A 172 -13.52 7.41 3.65
N GLN A 173 -13.31 6.55 2.64
CA GLN A 173 -14.40 5.88 1.92
C GLN A 173 -14.82 4.55 2.52
N LEU A 174 -13.93 3.83 3.23
CA LEU A 174 -14.29 2.57 3.88
C LEU A 174 -15.21 2.75 5.08
N ALA A 175 -14.99 3.76 5.91
CA ALA A 175 -15.76 3.95 7.13
C ALA A 175 -17.27 4.02 6.91
N PRO A 176 -17.82 4.78 5.94
CA PRO A 176 -19.25 4.80 5.66
C PRO A 176 -19.80 3.43 5.21
N ILE A 177 -19.03 2.67 4.42
CA ILE A 177 -19.45 1.34 3.92
C ILE A 177 -19.46 0.32 5.06
N ILE A 178 -18.47 0.35 5.93
CA ILE A 178 -18.42 -0.48 7.14
C ILE A 178 -19.61 -0.15 8.05
N GLN A 179 -19.93 1.13 8.21
CA GLN A 179 -21.11 1.56 8.99
C GLN A 179 -22.42 1.09 8.35
N GLU A 180 -22.53 1.15 7.02
CA GLU A 180 -23.68 0.62 6.28
C GLU A 180 -23.88 -0.86 6.56
N PHE A 181 -22.80 -1.65 6.51
CA PHE A 181 -22.85 -3.07 6.86
C PHE A 181 -23.36 -3.31 8.29
N PHE A 182 -22.77 -2.64 9.28
CA PHE A 182 -23.19 -2.83 10.68
C PHE A 182 -24.62 -2.39 10.98
N SER A 183 -25.20 -1.53 10.13
CA SER A 183 -26.59 -1.09 10.21
C SER A 183 -27.53 -1.94 9.36
N SER A 184 -27.02 -2.92 8.62
CA SER A 184 -27.76 -3.72 7.66
C SER A 184 -28.52 -4.88 8.32
N GLU A 185 -29.53 -5.37 7.63
CA GLU A 185 -30.25 -6.60 8.01
C GLU A 185 -29.34 -7.82 7.87
N GLN A 186 -28.45 -7.84 6.89
CA GLN A 186 -27.47 -8.91 6.69
C GLN A 186 -26.58 -9.08 7.93
N TYR A 187 -26.13 -7.99 8.52
CA TYR A 187 -25.37 -8.06 9.77
C TYR A 187 -26.21 -8.62 10.93
N ARG A 188 -27.47 -8.16 11.05
CA ARG A 188 -28.37 -8.56 12.13
C ARG A 188 -28.79 -10.04 12.03
N THR A 189 -29.00 -10.54 10.83
CA THR A 189 -29.54 -11.88 10.59
C THR A 189 -28.50 -12.92 10.21
N GLY A 190 -27.31 -12.50 9.77
CA GLY A 190 -26.30 -13.37 9.18
C GLY A 190 -26.72 -13.97 7.82
N LYS A 191 -27.74 -13.41 7.16
CA LYS A 191 -28.27 -13.91 5.89
C LYS A 191 -28.04 -12.88 4.78
N PRO A 192 -27.53 -13.31 3.61
CA PRO A 192 -27.38 -12.43 2.47
C PRO A 192 -28.73 -11.95 1.94
N ASN A 193 -28.75 -10.76 1.33
CA ASN A 193 -29.87 -10.28 0.54
C ASN A 193 -29.53 -10.45 -0.95
N PRO A 194 -30.10 -11.40 -1.67
CA PRO A 194 -29.79 -11.66 -3.07
C PRO A 194 -30.03 -10.47 -4.00
N ASP A 195 -30.96 -9.58 -3.65
CA ASP A 195 -31.28 -8.39 -4.46
C ASP A 195 -30.19 -7.30 -4.35
N GLN A 196 -29.32 -7.38 -3.36
CA GLN A 196 -28.21 -6.44 -3.12
C GLN A 196 -26.85 -7.00 -3.51
N LEU A 197 -26.77 -8.25 -3.91
CA LEU A 197 -25.52 -8.88 -4.37
C LEU A 197 -25.46 -8.85 -5.90
N LEU A 198 -24.27 -8.56 -6.44
CA LEU A 198 -24.03 -8.71 -7.86
C LEU A 198 -23.99 -10.21 -8.23
N LYS A 199 -24.53 -10.56 -9.40
CA LYS A 199 -24.39 -11.92 -9.93
C LYS A 199 -22.93 -12.26 -10.23
N GLU A 200 -22.19 -11.28 -10.73
CA GLU A 200 -20.76 -11.37 -11.01
C GLU A 200 -20.09 -10.09 -10.51
N PRO A 201 -18.85 -10.16 -9.99
CA PRO A 201 -18.10 -8.97 -9.61
C PRO A 201 -17.81 -8.10 -10.86
N PRO A 202 -17.56 -6.78 -10.69
CA PRO A 202 -17.28 -5.86 -11.79
C PRO A 202 -16.05 -6.25 -12.62
N PHE A 203 -15.14 -7.01 -12.03
CA PHE A 203 -13.96 -7.59 -12.69
C PHE A 203 -13.70 -9.00 -12.13
N PRO A 204 -13.03 -9.90 -12.88
CA PRO A 204 -12.72 -11.25 -12.41
C PRO A 204 -11.83 -11.20 -11.16
N LEU A 205 -12.17 -12.00 -10.15
CA LEU A 205 -11.27 -12.21 -9.02
C LEU A 205 -10.04 -13.01 -9.45
N SER A 206 -8.92 -12.79 -8.79
CA SER A 206 -7.67 -13.47 -9.10
C SER A 206 -7.78 -14.99 -8.87
N THR A 207 -7.28 -15.75 -9.85
CA THR A 207 -7.05 -17.20 -9.73
C THR A 207 -5.59 -17.55 -9.46
N ARG A 208 -4.72 -16.54 -9.32
CA ARG A 208 -3.31 -16.74 -9.00
C ARG A 208 -3.12 -17.33 -7.61
N SER A 209 -2.06 -18.12 -7.47
CA SER A 209 -1.56 -18.48 -6.15
C SER A 209 -0.94 -17.26 -5.48
N VAL A 210 -1.20 -17.11 -4.19
CA VAL A 210 -0.57 -16.11 -3.34
C VAL A 210 0.79 -16.66 -2.88
N MET A 211 1.86 -15.86 -3.04
CA MET A 211 3.22 -16.25 -2.66
C MET A 211 3.37 -16.39 -1.14
N GLU A 212 4.44 -17.03 -0.69
CA GLU A 212 4.87 -16.94 0.71
C GLU A 212 5.67 -15.64 0.95
N PRO A 213 5.52 -14.99 2.11
CA PRO A 213 6.38 -13.87 2.47
C PRO A 213 7.86 -14.26 2.48
N MET A 214 8.72 -13.33 2.11
CA MET A 214 10.17 -13.53 2.04
C MET A 214 10.90 -12.68 3.07
N CYS A 215 11.82 -13.27 3.84
CA CYS A 215 12.75 -12.52 4.67
C CYS A 215 13.69 -11.73 3.75
N LEU A 216 13.59 -10.39 3.77
CA LEU A 216 14.36 -9.53 2.89
C LEU A 216 15.86 -9.65 3.15
N GLU A 217 16.29 -9.69 4.41
CA GLU A 217 17.70 -9.84 4.77
C GLU A 217 18.29 -11.17 4.25
N ALA A 218 17.59 -12.28 4.47
CA ALA A 218 18.03 -13.59 3.97
C ALA A 218 18.10 -13.63 2.43
N TRP A 219 17.16 -12.99 1.76
CA TRP A 219 17.18 -12.87 0.30
C TRP A 219 18.40 -12.05 -0.16
N LEU A 220 18.68 -10.92 0.47
CA LEU A 220 19.85 -10.10 0.17
C LEU A 220 21.16 -10.90 0.36
N ASP A 221 21.28 -11.65 1.46
CA ASP A 221 22.46 -12.47 1.74
C ASP A 221 22.68 -13.53 0.67
N GLY A 222 21.61 -14.12 0.18
CA GLY A 222 21.68 -15.09 -0.92
C GLY A 222 22.14 -14.51 -2.27
N HIS A 223 22.04 -13.17 -2.46
CA HIS A 223 22.32 -12.51 -3.73
C HIS A 223 23.46 -11.47 -3.65
N ARG A 224 24.28 -11.53 -2.60
CA ARG A 224 25.37 -10.55 -2.37
C ARG A 224 26.34 -10.44 -3.54
N LYS A 225 26.66 -11.55 -4.19
CA LYS A 225 27.63 -11.59 -5.31
C LYS A 225 27.11 -10.83 -6.53
N GLU A 226 25.86 -11.06 -6.90
CA GLU A 226 25.21 -10.39 -8.04
C GLU A 226 25.05 -8.89 -7.77
N LEU A 227 24.67 -8.51 -6.56
CA LEU A 227 24.53 -7.12 -6.15
C LEU A 227 25.89 -6.40 -6.14
N GLN A 228 26.95 -7.05 -5.66
CA GLN A 228 28.32 -6.51 -5.71
C GLN A 228 28.84 -6.40 -7.15
N ALA A 229 28.38 -7.25 -8.05
CA ALA A 229 28.68 -7.15 -9.49
C ALA A 229 27.89 -6.04 -10.19
N GLY A 230 26.97 -5.38 -9.50
CA GLY A 230 26.14 -4.28 -10.03
C GLY A 230 24.94 -4.76 -10.86
N THR A 231 24.57 -6.04 -10.80
CA THR A 231 23.41 -6.58 -11.49
C THR A 231 22.13 -6.25 -10.71
N PRO A 232 21.17 -5.49 -11.27
CA PRO A 232 19.87 -5.28 -10.65
C PRO A 232 19.06 -6.59 -10.63
N LEU A 233 18.40 -6.87 -9.52
CA LEU A 233 17.62 -8.09 -9.35
C LEU A 233 16.18 -7.76 -8.98
N SER A 234 15.24 -8.47 -9.57
CA SER A 234 13.82 -8.37 -9.20
C SER A 234 13.50 -9.28 -8.03
N LEU A 235 12.81 -8.75 -7.00
CA LEU A 235 12.35 -9.55 -5.87
C LEU A 235 11.22 -10.51 -6.25
N PHE A 236 10.32 -10.08 -7.15
CA PHE A 236 9.09 -10.81 -7.46
C PHE A 236 9.00 -11.29 -8.91
N GLY A 237 10.05 -11.05 -9.71
CA GLY A 237 10.04 -11.35 -11.14
C GLY A 237 9.31 -10.28 -11.96
N ASP A 238 8.89 -10.63 -13.17
CA ASP A 238 8.35 -9.73 -14.19
C ASP A 238 6.85 -9.97 -14.49
N THR A 239 6.19 -10.85 -13.74
CA THR A 239 4.79 -11.22 -13.97
C THR A 239 3.78 -10.32 -13.28
N TYR A 240 4.24 -9.29 -12.59
CA TYR A 240 3.44 -8.32 -11.84
C TYR A 240 3.57 -6.91 -12.42
N GLU A 241 2.57 -6.05 -12.19
CA GLU A 241 2.69 -4.62 -12.48
C GLU A 241 3.66 -3.92 -11.51
N SER A 242 3.79 -4.46 -10.30
CA SER A 242 4.71 -4.00 -9.29
C SER A 242 6.11 -4.52 -9.55
N GLN A 243 7.05 -3.61 -9.75
CA GLN A 243 8.47 -3.94 -9.89
C GLN A 243 9.22 -3.47 -8.65
N VAL A 244 9.67 -4.42 -7.84
CA VAL A 244 10.54 -4.18 -6.70
C VAL A 244 11.92 -4.70 -7.06
N MET A 245 12.81 -3.74 -7.41
CA MET A 245 14.15 -4.06 -7.86
C MET A 245 15.15 -3.77 -6.75
N VAL A 246 16.10 -4.67 -6.57
CA VAL A 246 17.24 -4.49 -5.68
C VAL A 246 18.46 -4.12 -6.51
N HIS A 247 19.10 -3.03 -6.14
CA HIS A 247 20.27 -2.49 -6.80
C HIS A 247 21.48 -2.51 -5.86
N GLY A 248 22.60 -3.07 -6.33
CA GLY A 248 23.90 -2.92 -5.73
C GLY A 248 24.63 -1.67 -6.22
N GLN A 249 25.96 -1.67 -6.08
CA GLN A 249 26.83 -0.59 -6.58
C GLN A 249 26.66 -0.36 -8.09
N GLY A 250 26.88 0.86 -8.55
CA GLY A 250 26.82 1.21 -9.97
C GLY A 250 26.29 2.62 -10.21
N SER A 251 26.18 2.98 -11.47
CA SER A 251 25.63 4.26 -11.89
C SER A 251 24.60 4.05 -12.99
N SER A 252 23.55 4.84 -12.95
CA SER A 252 22.51 4.89 -13.97
C SER A 252 22.21 6.35 -14.28
N GLU A 253 22.24 6.75 -15.51
CA GLU A 253 21.98 8.12 -15.94
C GLU A 253 20.82 8.17 -16.94
N GLY A 254 20.19 9.33 -17.05
CA GLY A 254 19.11 9.54 -18.01
C GLY A 254 17.86 8.70 -17.74
N LEU A 255 17.66 8.30 -16.50
CA LEU A 255 16.47 7.54 -16.11
C LEU A 255 15.24 8.43 -16.13
N ARG A 256 14.15 7.90 -16.70
CA ARG A 256 12.84 8.53 -16.70
C ARG A 256 11.76 7.44 -16.73
N ARG A 257 10.74 7.58 -15.91
CA ARG A 257 9.59 6.68 -15.89
C ARG A 257 8.29 7.48 -16.00
N ASP A 258 7.28 6.90 -16.60
CA ASP A 258 5.94 7.50 -16.70
C ASP A 258 5.11 7.33 -15.42
N VAL A 259 5.69 6.66 -14.43
CA VAL A 259 5.13 6.44 -13.09
C VAL A 259 6.13 6.89 -12.03
N ASP A 260 5.65 7.09 -10.81
CA ASP A 260 6.53 7.40 -9.67
C ASP A 260 7.50 6.24 -9.41
N VAL A 261 8.69 6.59 -8.94
CA VAL A 261 9.69 5.64 -8.44
C VAL A 261 9.99 5.97 -6.98
N TRP A 262 9.77 5.01 -6.09
CA TRP A 262 10.20 5.15 -4.70
C TRP A 262 11.53 4.43 -4.51
N LEU A 263 12.54 5.15 -4.05
CA LEU A 263 13.87 4.64 -3.74
C LEU A 263 14.03 4.51 -2.23
N TRP A 264 14.59 3.40 -1.76
CA TRP A 264 14.87 3.18 -0.34
C TRP A 264 16.25 2.59 -0.15
N GLN A 265 17.13 3.32 0.54
CA GLN A 265 18.51 2.92 0.80
C GLN A 265 18.57 1.96 1.98
N LEU A 266 18.91 0.70 1.72
CA LEU A 266 18.96 -0.35 2.74
C LEU A 266 20.34 -0.48 3.37
N GLU A 267 21.40 -0.31 2.59
CA GLU A 267 22.81 -0.40 3.04
C GLU A 267 23.68 0.59 2.26
N GLY A 268 24.75 1.06 2.90
CA GLY A 268 25.68 1.99 2.25
C GLY A 268 25.06 3.34 1.92
N SER A 269 25.40 3.89 0.77
CA SER A 269 24.93 5.21 0.34
C SER A 269 24.82 5.33 -1.17
N SER A 270 23.99 6.27 -1.61
CA SER A 270 23.84 6.65 -3.01
C SER A 270 23.57 8.14 -3.17
N VAL A 271 23.66 8.63 -4.40
CA VAL A 271 23.35 10.01 -4.75
C VAL A 271 22.38 10.01 -5.92
N VAL A 272 21.25 10.68 -5.75
CA VAL A 272 20.27 10.91 -6.82
C VAL A 272 20.45 12.33 -7.32
N THR A 273 20.62 12.48 -8.63
CA THR A 273 20.67 13.79 -9.29
C THR A 273 19.37 13.99 -10.04
N MET A 274 18.57 14.96 -9.67
CA MET A 274 17.34 15.34 -10.35
C MET A 274 17.08 16.84 -10.20
N GLU A 275 16.46 17.44 -11.20
CA GLU A 275 16.10 18.87 -11.21
C GLU A 275 17.30 19.80 -10.85
N GLY A 276 18.50 19.43 -11.29
CA GLY A 276 19.73 20.18 -11.03
C GLY A 276 20.30 20.04 -9.62
N GLN A 277 19.69 19.20 -8.77
CA GLN A 277 20.17 18.94 -7.41
C GLN A 277 20.78 17.55 -7.26
N ARG A 278 21.74 17.45 -6.36
CA ARG A 278 22.35 16.19 -5.91
C ARG A 278 21.85 15.89 -4.50
N LEU A 279 21.09 14.81 -4.37
CA LEU A 279 20.45 14.37 -3.13
C LEU A 279 21.15 13.09 -2.64
N SER A 280 21.83 13.19 -1.49
CA SER A 280 22.48 12.03 -0.88
C SER A 280 21.49 11.19 -0.10
N LEU A 281 21.52 9.88 -0.33
CA LEU A 281 20.78 8.87 0.43
C LEU A 281 21.77 8.05 1.23
N THR A 282 21.56 7.96 2.53
CA THR A 282 22.29 7.10 3.45
C THR A 282 21.36 6.02 4.00
N LEU A 283 21.88 5.15 4.85
CA LEU A 283 21.10 4.07 5.45
C LEU A 283 19.70 4.52 5.91
N ASP A 284 18.69 3.83 5.43
CA ASP A 284 17.27 4.04 5.74
C ASP A 284 16.64 5.32 5.14
N ASP A 285 17.40 6.09 4.35
CA ASP A 285 16.81 7.21 3.60
C ASP A 285 16.00 6.70 2.42
N SER A 286 14.85 7.33 2.19
CA SER A 286 14.00 7.09 1.02
C SER A 286 13.75 8.38 0.26
N LEU A 287 13.46 8.24 -1.03
CA LEU A 287 13.16 9.37 -1.91
C LEU A 287 12.10 8.96 -2.93
N LEU A 288 11.10 9.80 -3.11
CA LEU A 288 10.16 9.67 -4.23
C LEU A 288 10.69 10.46 -5.42
N VAL A 289 10.83 9.80 -6.56
CA VAL A 289 11.08 10.43 -7.86
C VAL A 289 9.74 10.49 -8.59
N PRO A 290 9.16 11.68 -8.81
CA PRO A 290 7.86 11.81 -9.46
C PRO A 290 7.88 11.32 -10.91
N ALA A 291 6.74 10.86 -11.40
CA ALA A 291 6.52 10.47 -12.78
C ALA A 291 7.00 11.57 -13.76
N GLY A 292 7.68 11.17 -14.82
CA GLY A 292 8.20 12.07 -15.84
C GLY A 292 9.51 12.78 -15.48
N THR A 293 10.00 12.66 -14.24
CA THR A 293 11.27 13.29 -13.80
C THR A 293 12.47 12.58 -14.40
N LEU A 294 13.37 13.34 -15.02
CA LEU A 294 14.68 12.85 -15.47
C LEU A 294 15.64 12.83 -14.27
N TYR A 295 16.27 11.68 -14.00
CA TYR A 295 17.21 11.56 -12.89
C TYR A 295 18.40 10.65 -13.22
N GLY A 296 19.48 10.85 -12.48
CA GLY A 296 20.64 9.95 -12.40
C GLY A 296 20.73 9.35 -11.00
N TRP A 297 21.30 8.17 -10.88
CA TRP A 297 21.44 7.49 -9.59
C TRP A 297 22.80 6.79 -9.49
N GLU A 298 23.69 7.37 -8.70
CA GLU A 298 25.03 6.86 -8.40
C GLU A 298 24.97 6.09 -7.08
N ARG A 299 25.30 4.81 -7.09
CA ARG A 299 25.30 3.92 -5.94
C ARG A 299 26.73 3.52 -5.59
N GLY A 300 27.17 3.86 -4.39
CA GLY A 300 28.54 3.62 -3.92
C GLY A 300 28.84 2.15 -3.68
N GLN A 301 30.12 1.87 -3.42
CA GLN A 301 30.55 0.52 -3.04
C GLN A 301 29.83 0.07 -1.77
N GLY A 302 29.35 -1.18 -1.76
CA GLY A 302 28.56 -1.73 -0.63
C GLY A 302 27.13 -1.18 -0.54
N SER A 303 26.70 -0.36 -1.51
CA SER A 303 25.31 0.11 -1.56
C SER A 303 24.36 -1.03 -1.89
N VAL A 304 23.24 -1.09 -1.17
CA VAL A 304 22.07 -1.89 -1.49
C VAL A 304 20.84 -1.00 -1.33
N ALA A 305 20.05 -0.87 -2.38
CA ALA A 305 18.85 -0.04 -2.36
C ALA A 305 17.72 -0.68 -3.16
N LEU A 306 16.48 -0.39 -2.75
CA LEU A 306 15.29 -0.77 -3.50
C LEU A 306 14.86 0.37 -4.43
N SER A 307 14.32 0.00 -5.58
CA SER A 307 13.44 0.86 -6.37
C SER A 307 12.11 0.17 -6.55
N VAL A 308 11.02 0.90 -6.28
CA VAL A 308 9.65 0.39 -6.38
C VAL A 308 8.88 1.21 -7.38
N THR A 309 8.26 0.55 -8.35
CA THR A 309 7.30 1.14 -9.29
C THR A 309 6.07 0.26 -9.36
N GLN A 310 4.92 0.86 -9.61
CA GLN A 310 3.68 0.16 -9.97
C GLN A 310 3.09 0.83 -11.20
N ASP A 311 3.26 0.19 -12.34
CA ASP A 311 2.85 0.73 -13.64
C ASP A 311 1.58 0.02 -14.13
N PRO A 312 0.42 0.72 -14.15
CA PRO A 312 -0.82 0.12 -14.63
C PRO A 312 -0.77 -0.29 -16.11
N ALA A 313 0.17 0.26 -16.90
CA ALA A 313 0.38 -0.19 -18.28
C ALA A 313 0.99 -1.60 -18.34
N CYS A 314 1.63 -2.05 -17.27
CA CYS A 314 2.17 -3.39 -17.10
C CYS A 314 1.20 -4.37 -16.44
N LYS A 315 -0.05 -3.96 -16.19
CA LYS A 315 -1.08 -4.79 -15.56
C LYS A 315 -1.26 -6.11 -16.31
N LYS A 316 -1.18 -7.21 -15.57
CA LYS A 316 -1.37 -8.55 -16.14
C LYS A 316 -2.82 -8.99 -15.94
N SER A 317 -3.23 -10.01 -16.70
CA SER A 317 -4.55 -10.61 -16.50
C SER A 317 -4.65 -11.20 -15.09
N LEU A 318 -5.85 -11.14 -14.50
CA LEU A 318 -6.11 -11.62 -13.14
C LEU A 318 -6.20 -13.15 -13.03
N GLY A 319 -6.09 -13.86 -14.16
CA GLY A 319 -6.18 -15.32 -14.22
C GLY A 319 -5.19 -15.95 -15.17
#